data_ad25b269422a35bba27bc56d810c10ea
#
_entry.id   ad25b269422a35bba27bc56d810c10ea
#
_cell.length_a   1.000
_cell.length_b   1.000
_cell.length_c   1.000
_cell.angle_alpha   90.00
_cell.angle_beta   90.00
_cell.angle_gamma   90.00
#
_symmetry.space_group_name_H-M   'P 1'
#
loop_
_entity.id
_entity.type
_entity.pdbx_description
1 polymer ?
#
loop_
_entity_poly.entity_id
_entity_poly.type
_entity_poly.pdbx_seq_one_letter_code
_entity_poly.pdbx_strand_id
1 'polypeptide(L)'
;MSKFKEWKVREGDPLYRVGSRNLSNRDLLAHLLQDVEIAEKLLGEYFTLEEIGKRSVNELKVCGLSQSNAERLHSAFELSRRYGQVFSERVTIGNPGDVARVMIPIMRGLEKECLYILILDTKMGVKKVECVTSGILNASLFHPREIFKIAIAESASSIIMSHNHPSSDESPSSEDIKITKLLVQAGELLLIPVTDHVIIGDGTYYSFKENGLL
;
A
#
# COMPACT_ATOMS: atom_id res chain seq x y z
N MET A 1 25.29 20.76 -21.41
CA MET A 1 24.57 19.56 -21.87
C MET A 1 25.16 18.35 -21.17
N SER A 2 24.55 17.88 -20.10
CA SER A 2 25.01 16.70 -19.33
C SER A 2 24.62 15.45 -20.12
N LYS A 3 25.61 14.68 -20.56
CA LYS A 3 25.41 13.35 -21.14
C LYS A 3 24.95 12.43 -20.01
N PHE A 4 23.67 12.12 -19.93
CA PHE A 4 23.22 10.95 -19.20
C PHE A 4 23.87 9.73 -19.86
N LYS A 5 24.81 9.09 -19.16
CA LYS A 5 25.30 7.78 -19.56
C LYS A 5 24.13 6.81 -19.48
N GLU A 6 23.70 6.26 -20.62
CA GLU A 6 22.73 5.16 -20.66
C GLU A 6 23.21 4.02 -19.77
N TRP A 7 22.47 3.78 -18.72
CA TRP A 7 22.73 2.68 -17.80
C TRP A 7 22.19 1.40 -18.45
N LYS A 8 23.09 0.64 -19.08
CA LYS A 8 22.75 -0.69 -19.63
C LYS A 8 22.94 -1.72 -18.54
N VAL A 9 21.82 -2.27 -18.04
CA VAL A 9 21.85 -3.48 -17.21
C VAL A 9 22.55 -4.57 -18.01
N ARG A 10 23.68 -5.07 -17.52
CA ARG A 10 24.41 -6.14 -18.18
C ARG A 10 23.82 -7.49 -17.78
N GLU A 11 23.71 -8.45 -18.72
CA GLU A 11 23.18 -9.80 -18.48
C GLU A 11 23.93 -10.59 -17.36
N GLY A 12 25.05 -10.10 -16.88
CA GLY A 12 25.81 -10.66 -15.77
C GLY A 12 25.56 -10.02 -14.40
N ASP A 13 24.72 -8.99 -14.32
CA ASP A 13 24.45 -8.26 -13.08
C ASP A 13 23.69 -9.15 -12.08
N PRO A 14 24.16 -9.29 -10.81
CA PRO A 14 23.47 -10.04 -9.77
C PRO A 14 22.00 -9.64 -9.59
N LEU A 15 21.66 -8.35 -9.75
CA LEU A 15 20.29 -7.83 -9.70
C LEU A 15 19.39 -8.46 -10.76
N TYR A 16 19.92 -8.71 -11.96
CA TYR A 16 19.17 -9.33 -13.06
C TYR A 16 18.97 -10.83 -12.84
N ARG A 17 19.99 -11.55 -12.30
CA ARG A 17 19.95 -13.01 -12.13
C ARG A 17 19.16 -13.48 -10.93
N VAL A 18 19.21 -12.76 -9.80
CA VAL A 18 18.76 -13.26 -8.50
C VAL A 18 17.57 -12.44 -7.96
N GLY A 19 17.33 -11.26 -8.52
CA GLY A 19 16.37 -10.29 -8.03
C GLY A 19 16.82 -9.59 -6.74
N SER A 20 16.38 -8.36 -6.54
CA SER A 20 16.83 -7.51 -5.42
C SER A 20 16.57 -8.10 -4.03
N ARG A 21 15.53 -8.93 -3.87
CA ARG A 21 15.14 -9.52 -2.57
C ARG A 21 16.15 -10.51 -2.01
N ASN A 22 16.99 -11.09 -2.88
CA ASN A 22 17.96 -12.12 -2.52
C ASN A 22 19.41 -11.59 -2.47
N LEU A 23 19.61 -10.29 -2.69
CA LEU A 23 20.91 -9.66 -2.57
C LEU A 23 21.25 -9.32 -1.13
N SER A 24 22.54 -9.43 -0.78
CA SER A 24 23.03 -8.96 0.50
C SER A 24 23.00 -7.43 0.59
N ASN A 25 23.00 -6.86 1.81
CA ASN A 25 23.11 -5.42 2.02
C ASN A 25 24.37 -4.84 1.34
N ARG A 26 25.47 -5.59 1.34
CA ARG A 26 26.71 -5.23 0.65
C ARG A 26 26.48 -5.07 -0.86
N ASP A 27 25.82 -6.05 -1.47
CA ASP A 27 25.60 -6.04 -2.92
C ASP A 27 24.62 -4.96 -3.34
N LEU A 28 23.58 -4.69 -2.53
CA LEU A 28 22.65 -3.59 -2.76
C LEU A 28 23.33 -2.22 -2.67
N LEU A 29 24.18 -2.01 -1.64
CA LEU A 29 24.95 -0.77 -1.52
C LEU A 29 25.97 -0.63 -2.66
N ALA A 30 26.70 -1.70 -2.99
CA ALA A 30 27.67 -1.70 -4.08
C ALA A 30 26.98 -1.35 -5.42
N HIS A 31 25.79 -1.89 -5.64
CA HIS A 31 25.01 -1.58 -6.84
C HIS A 31 24.53 -0.12 -6.86
N LEU A 32 24.00 0.39 -5.72
CA LEU A 32 23.54 1.77 -5.60
C LEU A 32 24.67 2.78 -5.79
N LEU A 33 25.84 2.50 -5.22
CA LEU A 33 27.00 3.38 -5.25
C LEU A 33 27.90 3.16 -6.48
N GLN A 34 27.70 2.03 -7.18
CA GLN A 34 28.59 1.53 -8.26
C GLN A 34 30.05 1.37 -7.80
N ASP A 35 30.22 1.01 -6.53
CA ASP A 35 31.53 0.87 -5.87
C ASP A 35 31.45 -0.16 -4.74
N VAL A 36 32.12 -1.29 -4.93
CA VAL A 36 32.13 -2.41 -3.97
C VAL A 36 32.98 -2.06 -2.74
N GLU A 37 34.13 -1.41 -2.95
CA GLU A 37 35.06 -1.09 -1.86
C GLU A 37 34.43 -0.08 -0.88
N ILE A 38 33.75 0.92 -1.40
CA ILE A 38 33.03 1.89 -0.58
C ILE A 38 31.86 1.23 0.17
N ALA A 39 31.13 0.29 -0.45
CA ALA A 39 30.05 -0.44 0.22
C ALA A 39 30.59 -1.29 1.39
N GLU A 40 31.72 -1.99 1.20
CA GLU A 40 32.38 -2.75 2.26
C GLU A 40 32.87 -1.85 3.39
N LYS A 41 33.49 -0.73 3.04
CA LYS A 41 33.97 0.25 4.02
C LYS A 41 32.85 0.80 4.88
N LEU A 42 31.72 1.20 4.27
CA LEU A 42 30.55 1.70 5.01
C LEU A 42 30.00 0.66 5.98
N LEU A 43 29.83 -0.59 5.54
CA LEU A 43 29.35 -1.67 6.41
C LEU A 43 30.37 -2.04 7.49
N GLY A 44 31.66 -1.94 7.20
CA GLY A 44 32.72 -2.15 8.19
C GLY A 44 32.76 -1.07 9.27
N GLU A 45 32.45 0.19 8.92
CA GLU A 45 32.49 1.33 9.84
C GLU A 45 31.19 1.46 10.66
N TYR A 46 30.02 1.26 10.02
CA TYR A 46 28.70 1.49 10.66
C TYR A 46 27.93 0.22 11.00
N PHE A 47 28.39 -0.95 10.56
CA PHE A 47 27.83 -2.28 10.83
C PHE A 47 26.39 -2.53 10.33
N THR A 48 25.51 -1.54 10.29
CA THR A 48 24.10 -1.70 9.89
C THR A 48 23.67 -0.63 8.88
N LEU A 49 22.68 -0.98 8.05
CA LEU A 49 22.05 0.00 7.14
C LEU A 49 21.35 1.14 7.91
N GLU A 50 20.84 0.85 9.11
CA GLU A 50 20.20 1.86 9.95
C GLU A 50 21.19 2.94 10.38
N GLU A 51 22.39 2.55 10.83
CA GLU A 51 23.42 3.49 11.22
C GLU A 51 23.97 4.29 10.02
N ILE A 52 24.11 3.66 8.87
CA ILE A 52 24.48 4.37 7.62
C ILE A 52 23.39 5.39 7.26
N GLY A 53 22.12 5.01 7.37
CA GLY A 53 20.98 5.87 7.02
C GLY A 53 20.81 7.10 7.91
N LYS A 54 21.38 7.09 9.13
CA LYS A 54 21.38 8.25 10.04
C LYS A 54 22.46 9.29 9.69
N ARG A 55 23.39 8.96 8.79
CA ARG A 55 24.53 9.84 8.46
C ARG A 55 24.11 10.98 7.53
N SER A 56 24.62 12.16 7.81
CA SER A 56 24.52 13.30 6.93
C SER A 56 25.40 13.13 5.67
N VAL A 57 25.10 13.88 4.62
CA VAL A 57 25.94 13.91 3.40
C VAL A 57 27.42 14.21 3.73
N ASN A 58 27.67 15.11 4.69
CA ASN A 58 29.05 15.45 5.07
C ASN A 58 29.77 14.30 5.77
N GLU A 59 29.12 13.57 6.67
CA GLU A 59 29.69 12.39 7.33
C GLU A 59 30.00 11.30 6.32
N LEU A 60 29.09 11.03 5.38
CA LEU A 60 29.31 10.05 4.31
C LEU A 60 30.51 10.43 3.42
N LYS A 61 30.73 11.72 3.17
CA LYS A 61 31.92 12.18 2.44
C LYS A 61 33.21 11.95 3.21
N VAL A 62 33.20 12.13 4.52
CA VAL A 62 34.38 11.81 5.39
C VAL A 62 34.73 10.34 5.29
N CYS A 63 33.75 9.46 5.11
CA CYS A 63 33.99 8.03 4.87
C CYS A 63 34.53 7.70 3.46
N GLY A 64 34.68 8.71 2.60
CA GLY A 64 35.29 8.57 1.28
C GLY A 64 34.32 8.58 0.10
N LEU A 65 33.02 8.83 0.33
CA LEU A 65 32.05 8.96 -0.77
C LEU A 65 32.29 10.27 -1.54
N SER A 66 32.10 10.19 -2.85
CA SER A 66 31.99 11.41 -3.67
C SER A 66 30.70 12.18 -3.27
N GLN A 67 30.68 13.48 -3.54
CA GLN A 67 29.49 14.32 -3.28
C GLN A 67 28.22 13.68 -3.87
N SER A 68 28.26 13.26 -5.14
CA SER A 68 27.12 12.64 -5.83
C SER A 68 26.67 11.32 -5.19
N ASN A 69 27.59 10.46 -4.77
CA ASN A 69 27.27 9.19 -4.13
C ASN A 69 26.71 9.40 -2.71
N ALA A 70 27.25 10.36 -1.95
CA ALA A 70 26.74 10.71 -0.63
C ALA A 70 25.31 11.28 -0.70
N GLU A 71 25.02 12.16 -1.65
CA GLU A 71 23.67 12.69 -1.88
C GLU A 71 22.69 11.60 -2.34
N ARG A 72 23.12 10.71 -3.26
CA ARG A 72 22.31 9.59 -3.75
C ARG A 72 21.95 8.63 -2.62
N LEU A 73 22.94 8.25 -1.81
CA LEU A 73 22.71 7.34 -0.69
C LEU A 73 21.80 7.96 0.37
N HIS A 74 22.04 9.21 0.75
CA HIS A 74 21.20 9.94 1.69
C HIS A 74 19.75 10.06 1.17
N SER A 75 19.57 10.39 -0.11
CA SER A 75 18.23 10.46 -0.73
C SER A 75 17.53 9.10 -0.77
N ALA A 76 18.26 8.00 -1.02
CA ALA A 76 17.70 6.66 -1.02
C ALA A 76 17.17 6.26 0.38
N PHE A 77 17.92 6.55 1.45
CA PHE A 77 17.47 6.32 2.82
C PHE A 77 16.31 7.21 3.21
N GLU A 78 16.30 8.48 2.80
CA GLU A 78 15.19 9.39 3.07
C GLU A 78 13.91 8.96 2.35
N LEU A 79 13.99 8.51 1.10
CA LEU A 79 12.86 7.92 0.39
C LEU A 79 12.37 6.64 1.08
N SER A 80 13.28 5.77 1.52
CA SER A 80 12.94 4.56 2.27
C SER A 80 12.25 4.89 3.60
N ARG A 81 12.74 5.90 4.32
CA ARG A 81 12.13 6.38 5.57
C ARG A 81 10.71 6.90 5.33
N ARG A 82 10.50 7.72 4.31
CA ARG A 82 9.15 8.23 3.94
C ARG A 82 8.23 7.08 3.51
N TYR A 83 8.74 6.16 2.71
CA TYR A 83 8.01 4.96 2.32
C TYR A 83 7.62 4.13 3.54
N GLY A 84 8.55 3.89 4.47
CA GLY A 84 8.29 3.19 5.73
C GLY A 84 7.30 3.91 6.64
N GLN A 85 7.30 5.25 6.66
CA GLN A 85 6.33 6.04 7.43
C GLN A 85 4.90 5.87 6.88
N VAL A 86 4.72 5.83 5.57
CA VAL A 86 3.42 5.53 4.95
C VAL A 86 2.90 4.14 5.38
N PHE A 87 3.80 3.18 5.68
CA PHE A 87 3.43 1.85 6.16
C PHE A 87 3.48 1.70 7.68
N SER A 88 4.16 2.58 8.44
CA SER A 88 4.24 2.49 9.91
C SER A 88 3.07 3.16 10.61
N GLU A 89 2.43 4.13 9.99
CA GLU A 89 1.09 4.55 10.37
C GLU A 89 0.08 3.54 9.82
N ARG A 90 0.02 2.35 10.44
CA ARG A 90 -1.11 1.45 10.24
C ARG A 90 -2.36 2.25 10.55
N VAL A 91 -3.06 2.65 9.49
CA VAL A 91 -4.35 3.29 9.66
C VAL A 91 -5.24 2.29 10.40
N THR A 92 -5.65 2.66 11.59
CA THR A 92 -6.61 1.88 12.37
C THR A 92 -8.00 2.48 12.17
N ILE A 93 -8.95 1.64 11.88
CA ILE A 93 -10.34 2.05 11.65
C ILE A 93 -11.09 1.98 12.98
N GLY A 94 -11.35 3.12 13.58
CA GLY A 94 -12.16 3.23 14.79
C GLY A 94 -13.61 3.61 14.51
N ASN A 95 -13.85 4.29 13.39
CA ASN A 95 -15.17 4.78 12.97
C ASN A 95 -15.24 4.90 11.44
N PRO A 96 -16.43 5.05 10.84
CA PRO A 96 -16.59 5.18 9.37
C PRO A 96 -15.88 6.39 8.76
N GLY A 97 -15.69 7.47 9.51
CA GLY A 97 -14.89 8.63 9.06
C GLY A 97 -13.43 8.29 8.79
N ASP A 98 -12.87 7.28 9.49
CA ASP A 98 -11.51 6.79 9.22
C ASP A 98 -11.46 6.05 7.87
N VAL A 99 -12.52 5.29 7.54
CA VAL A 99 -12.66 4.64 6.22
C VAL A 99 -12.74 5.71 5.13
N ALA A 100 -13.58 6.72 5.32
CA ALA A 100 -13.73 7.83 4.37
C ALA A 100 -12.39 8.57 4.16
N ARG A 101 -11.63 8.81 5.22
CA ARG A 101 -10.30 9.44 5.14
C ARG A 101 -9.32 8.64 4.28
N VAL A 102 -9.38 7.31 4.34
CA VAL A 102 -8.57 6.41 3.50
C VAL A 102 -9.09 6.38 2.07
N MET A 103 -10.40 6.30 1.88
CA MET A 103 -10.99 5.98 0.58
C MET A 103 -11.25 7.20 -0.30
N ILE A 104 -11.57 8.37 0.27
CA ILE A 104 -11.79 9.61 -0.51
C ILE A 104 -10.61 9.92 -1.44
N PRO A 105 -9.33 9.92 -0.98
CA PRO A 105 -8.20 10.17 -1.87
C PRO A 105 -8.05 9.13 -2.99
N ILE A 106 -8.40 7.87 -2.71
CA ILE A 106 -8.30 6.75 -3.67
C ILE A 106 -9.40 6.83 -4.73
N MET A 107 -10.60 7.24 -4.33
CA MET A 107 -11.79 7.23 -5.18
C MET A 107 -12.07 8.56 -5.88
N ARG A 108 -11.38 9.63 -5.48
CA ARG A 108 -11.58 10.96 -6.06
C ARG A 108 -11.32 10.94 -7.56
N GLY A 109 -12.30 11.42 -8.33
CA GLY A 109 -12.20 11.55 -9.80
C GLY A 109 -12.38 10.23 -10.55
N LEU A 110 -12.80 9.17 -9.91
CA LEU A 110 -13.16 7.93 -10.62
C LEU A 110 -14.48 8.17 -11.38
N GLU A 111 -14.43 8.03 -12.70
CA GLU A 111 -15.60 8.17 -13.58
C GLU A 111 -16.51 6.93 -13.57
N LYS A 112 -16.01 5.82 -13.05
CA LYS A 112 -16.74 4.55 -12.93
C LYS A 112 -16.95 4.19 -11.48
N GLU A 113 -18.04 3.51 -11.21
CA GLU A 113 -18.29 2.89 -9.93
C GLU A 113 -17.28 1.78 -9.67
N CYS A 114 -16.55 1.86 -8.57
CA CYS A 114 -15.52 0.90 -8.19
C CYS A 114 -15.77 0.42 -6.76
N LEU A 115 -15.81 -0.90 -6.59
CA LEU A 115 -15.88 -1.51 -5.28
C LEU A 115 -14.48 -1.88 -4.79
N TYR A 116 -14.17 -1.41 -3.60
CA TYR A 116 -12.95 -1.73 -2.86
C TYR A 116 -13.28 -2.51 -1.59
N ILE A 117 -12.30 -3.27 -1.14
CA ILE A 117 -12.31 -3.84 0.20
C ILE A 117 -11.09 -3.35 0.98
N LEU A 118 -11.30 -3.00 2.25
CA LEU A 118 -10.26 -2.79 3.23
C LEU A 118 -10.12 -4.08 4.04
N ILE A 119 -8.97 -4.68 3.99
CA ILE A 119 -8.65 -5.91 4.70
C ILE A 119 -8.03 -5.54 6.04
N LEU A 120 -8.65 -6.00 7.12
CA LEU A 120 -8.30 -5.60 8.47
C LEU A 120 -7.67 -6.74 9.27
N ASP A 121 -6.78 -6.38 10.17
CA ASP A 121 -6.27 -7.28 11.20
C ASP A 121 -7.16 -7.29 12.46
N THR A 122 -6.79 -8.09 13.48
CA THR A 122 -7.54 -8.23 14.73
C THR A 122 -7.62 -6.96 15.57
N LYS A 123 -6.82 -5.93 15.25
CA LYS A 123 -6.82 -4.62 15.91
C LYS A 123 -7.44 -3.54 15.03
N MET A 124 -8.22 -3.93 14.01
CA MET A 124 -8.81 -3.02 13.02
C MET A 124 -7.77 -2.21 12.22
N GLY A 125 -6.52 -2.66 12.19
CA GLY A 125 -5.47 -2.08 11.37
C GLY A 125 -5.65 -2.48 9.91
N VAL A 126 -5.59 -1.50 8.99
CA VAL A 126 -5.69 -1.74 7.54
C VAL A 126 -4.43 -2.46 7.06
N LYS A 127 -4.57 -3.71 6.64
CA LYS A 127 -3.50 -4.51 6.03
C LYS A 127 -3.32 -4.20 4.55
N LYS A 128 -4.46 -4.03 3.85
CA LYS A 128 -4.49 -3.80 2.40
C LYS A 128 -5.80 -3.14 2.00
N VAL A 129 -5.75 -2.34 0.94
CA VAL A 129 -6.92 -1.85 0.22
C VAL A 129 -6.84 -2.44 -1.18
N GLU A 130 -7.90 -3.10 -1.64
CA GLU A 130 -7.93 -3.79 -2.94
C GLU A 130 -9.18 -3.41 -3.72
N CYS A 131 -9.00 -3.06 -5.01
CA CYS A 131 -10.12 -2.86 -5.93
C CYS A 131 -10.60 -4.21 -6.43
N VAL A 132 -11.87 -4.55 -6.14
CA VAL A 132 -12.47 -5.83 -6.51
C VAL A 132 -13.14 -5.75 -7.88
N THR A 133 -13.88 -4.66 -8.13
CA THR A 133 -14.56 -4.44 -9.40
C THR A 133 -14.44 -2.98 -9.83
N SER A 134 -14.46 -2.75 -11.15
CA SER A 134 -14.54 -1.43 -11.76
C SER A 134 -15.55 -1.49 -12.91
N GLY A 135 -16.61 -0.68 -12.83
CA GLY A 135 -17.74 -0.65 -13.74
C GLY A 135 -19.05 -0.78 -12.98
N ILE A 136 -20.12 -1.25 -13.61
CA ILE A 136 -21.45 -1.36 -12.98
C ILE A 136 -21.43 -2.41 -11.87
N LEU A 137 -21.75 -2.02 -10.63
CA LEU A 137 -22.07 -2.92 -9.52
C LEU A 137 -23.43 -3.57 -9.80
N ASN A 138 -23.40 -4.74 -10.45
CA ASN A 138 -24.60 -5.52 -10.73
C ASN A 138 -24.57 -6.79 -9.88
N ALA A 139 -25.55 -6.93 -8.98
CA ALA A 139 -25.69 -8.07 -8.08
C ALA A 139 -25.72 -9.43 -8.80
N SER A 140 -26.14 -9.48 -10.07
CA SER A 140 -26.15 -10.72 -10.87
C SER A 140 -24.77 -11.13 -11.37
N LEU A 141 -23.80 -10.22 -11.41
CA LEU A 141 -22.41 -10.49 -11.84
C LEU A 141 -21.43 -10.54 -10.66
N PHE A 142 -21.89 -10.14 -9.49
CA PHE A 142 -21.09 -10.01 -8.29
C PHE A 142 -21.11 -11.31 -7.48
N HIS A 143 -19.94 -11.90 -7.27
CA HIS A 143 -19.83 -13.14 -6.49
C HIS A 143 -19.03 -12.91 -5.20
N PRO A 144 -19.59 -13.26 -4.02
CA PRO A 144 -18.87 -13.17 -2.73
C PRO A 144 -17.50 -13.87 -2.74
N ARG A 145 -17.36 -14.94 -3.52
CA ARG A 145 -16.10 -15.68 -3.65
C ARG A 145 -14.92 -14.82 -4.11
N GLU A 146 -15.15 -13.81 -4.93
CA GLU A 146 -14.06 -12.94 -5.44
C GLU A 146 -13.50 -12.05 -4.32
N ILE A 147 -14.38 -11.54 -3.45
CA ILE A 147 -13.99 -10.78 -2.24
C ILE A 147 -13.30 -11.70 -1.24
N PHE A 148 -13.95 -12.80 -0.86
CA PHE A 148 -13.43 -13.64 0.21
C PHE A 148 -12.18 -14.42 -0.21
N LYS A 149 -11.99 -14.70 -1.50
CA LYS A 149 -10.72 -15.21 -2.01
C LYS A 149 -9.55 -14.28 -1.67
N ILE A 150 -9.73 -12.99 -1.86
CA ILE A 150 -8.71 -11.98 -1.53
C ILE A 150 -8.54 -11.88 0.00
N ALA A 151 -9.65 -11.80 0.74
CA ALA A 151 -9.64 -11.72 2.20
C ALA A 151 -8.92 -12.92 2.86
N ILE A 152 -9.18 -14.13 2.36
CA ILE A 152 -8.53 -15.37 2.85
C ILE A 152 -7.03 -15.35 2.52
N ALA A 153 -6.66 -15.02 1.28
CA ALA A 153 -5.26 -14.96 0.86
C ALA A 153 -4.43 -13.98 1.70
N GLU A 154 -5.04 -12.87 2.12
CA GLU A 154 -4.42 -11.85 2.98
C GLU A 154 -4.59 -12.13 4.48
N SER A 155 -5.17 -13.28 4.86
CA SER A 155 -5.44 -13.64 6.27
C SER A 155 -6.18 -12.50 6.99
N ALA A 156 -7.30 -12.08 6.43
CA ALA A 156 -8.16 -11.05 7.00
C ALA A 156 -8.80 -11.50 8.31
N SER A 157 -8.82 -10.66 9.32
CA SER A 157 -9.66 -10.84 10.51
C SER A 157 -11.09 -10.35 10.27
N SER A 158 -11.22 -9.28 9.50
CA SER A 158 -12.49 -8.72 9.04
C SER A 158 -12.26 -7.89 7.78
N ILE A 159 -13.33 -7.49 7.11
CA ILE A 159 -13.28 -6.59 5.97
C ILE A 159 -14.27 -5.44 6.13
N ILE A 160 -13.95 -4.32 5.47
CA ILE A 160 -14.90 -3.23 5.20
C ILE A 160 -15.02 -3.11 3.70
N MET A 161 -16.25 -2.93 3.21
CA MET A 161 -16.49 -2.61 1.81
C MET A 161 -16.54 -1.09 1.65
N SER A 162 -16.10 -0.60 0.49
CA SER A 162 -16.29 0.79 0.11
C SER A 162 -16.44 0.92 -1.39
N HIS A 163 -17.40 1.72 -1.85
CA HIS A 163 -17.54 2.06 -3.26
C HIS A 163 -17.84 3.54 -3.44
N ASN A 164 -17.59 4.06 -4.64
CA ASN A 164 -17.92 5.42 -5.01
C ASN A 164 -19.15 5.45 -5.89
N HIS A 165 -19.96 6.51 -5.74
CA HIS A 165 -20.97 6.87 -6.72
C HIS A 165 -20.45 8.00 -7.61
N PRO A 166 -20.31 7.78 -8.95
CA PRO A 166 -19.90 8.87 -9.87
C PRO A 166 -20.86 10.07 -9.87
N SER A 167 -22.12 9.85 -9.45
CA SER A 167 -23.12 10.91 -9.27
C SER A 167 -22.82 11.82 -8.07
N SER A 168 -21.86 11.46 -7.22
CA SER A 168 -21.57 12.11 -5.93
C SER A 168 -22.67 12.00 -4.87
N ASP A 169 -23.77 11.30 -5.15
CA ASP A 169 -24.83 10.98 -4.18
C ASP A 169 -24.45 9.70 -3.44
N GLU A 170 -24.15 9.81 -2.15
CA GLU A 170 -23.74 8.69 -1.28
C GLU A 170 -24.93 7.83 -0.78
N SER A 171 -26.16 8.14 -1.17
CA SER A 171 -27.34 7.37 -0.77
C SER A 171 -27.28 5.94 -1.33
N PRO A 172 -27.50 4.91 -0.50
CA PRO A 172 -27.42 3.53 -0.96
C PRO A 172 -28.55 3.17 -1.91
N SER A 173 -28.23 2.51 -3.01
CA SER A 173 -29.21 1.92 -3.91
C SER A 173 -29.81 0.62 -3.33
N SER A 174 -30.91 0.14 -3.93
CA SER A 174 -31.47 -1.16 -3.57
C SER A 174 -30.52 -2.33 -3.86
N GLU A 175 -29.64 -2.19 -4.84
CA GLU A 175 -28.62 -3.19 -5.20
C GLU A 175 -27.50 -3.21 -4.16
N ASP A 176 -27.05 -2.04 -3.65
CA ASP A 176 -26.05 -1.96 -2.59
C ASP A 176 -26.51 -2.66 -1.33
N ILE A 177 -27.79 -2.45 -0.97
CA ILE A 177 -28.38 -3.12 0.20
C ILE A 177 -28.40 -4.64 0.02
N LYS A 178 -28.75 -5.15 -1.18
CA LYS A 178 -28.76 -6.58 -1.47
C LYS A 178 -27.36 -7.19 -1.44
N ILE A 179 -26.40 -6.54 -2.09
CA ILE A 179 -25.00 -6.97 -2.13
C ILE A 179 -24.42 -7.00 -0.72
N THR A 180 -24.68 -5.95 0.07
CA THR A 180 -24.20 -5.87 1.45
C THR A 180 -24.72 -7.04 2.28
N LYS A 181 -26.02 -7.31 2.24
CA LYS A 181 -26.63 -8.44 2.98
C LYS A 181 -26.03 -9.80 2.57
N LEU A 182 -25.84 -10.00 1.26
CA LEU A 182 -25.23 -11.24 0.75
C LEU A 182 -23.81 -11.43 1.27
N LEU A 183 -23.02 -10.34 1.29
CA LEU A 183 -21.64 -10.38 1.76
C LEU A 183 -21.52 -10.54 3.27
N VAL A 184 -22.40 -9.92 4.05
CA VAL A 184 -22.48 -10.12 5.50
C VAL A 184 -22.73 -11.60 5.80
N GLN A 185 -23.73 -12.21 5.17
CA GLN A 185 -24.03 -13.65 5.35
C GLN A 185 -22.86 -14.54 4.96
N ALA A 186 -22.19 -14.26 3.85
CA ALA A 186 -21.02 -15.01 3.42
C ALA A 186 -19.84 -14.84 4.40
N GLY A 187 -19.65 -13.63 4.91
CA GLY A 187 -18.59 -13.31 5.88
C GLY A 187 -18.79 -14.02 7.23
N GLU A 188 -20.04 -14.13 7.69
CA GLU A 188 -20.38 -14.89 8.89
C GLU A 188 -20.03 -16.37 8.76
N LEU A 189 -20.37 -16.98 7.61
CA LEU A 189 -20.05 -18.39 7.33
C LEU A 189 -18.54 -18.64 7.27
N LEU A 190 -17.77 -17.69 6.77
CA LEU A 190 -16.32 -17.80 6.62
C LEU A 190 -15.53 -17.32 7.85
N LEU A 191 -16.23 -16.82 8.89
CA LEU A 191 -15.63 -16.21 10.08
C LEU A 191 -14.71 -15.00 9.71
N ILE A 192 -15.05 -14.30 8.64
CA ILE A 192 -14.42 -13.03 8.20
C ILE A 192 -15.55 -12.00 8.09
N PRO A 193 -15.98 -11.39 9.19
CA PRO A 193 -17.13 -10.49 9.18
C PRO A 193 -16.91 -9.26 8.31
N VAL A 194 -17.97 -8.83 7.64
CA VAL A 194 -18.06 -7.50 7.02
C VAL A 194 -18.46 -6.54 8.14
N THR A 195 -17.56 -5.63 8.53
CA THR A 195 -17.78 -4.76 9.70
C THR A 195 -18.40 -3.41 9.36
N ASP A 196 -18.37 -3.00 8.09
CA ASP A 196 -19.09 -1.87 7.53
C ASP A 196 -19.14 -1.94 6.01
N HIS A 197 -20.03 -1.14 5.41
CA HIS A 197 -20.03 -0.78 4.00
C HIS A 197 -20.15 0.76 3.91
N VAL A 198 -19.16 1.40 3.29
CA VAL A 198 -19.07 2.86 3.24
C VAL A 198 -19.11 3.34 1.79
N ILE A 199 -20.16 4.06 1.43
CA ILE A 199 -20.28 4.70 0.11
C ILE A 199 -19.60 6.06 0.18
N ILE A 200 -18.78 6.36 -0.81
CA ILE A 200 -18.03 7.62 -0.92
C ILE A 200 -18.69 8.53 -1.96
N GLY A 201 -19.10 9.73 -1.52
CA GLY A 201 -19.51 10.83 -2.35
C GLY A 201 -18.41 11.85 -2.61
N ASP A 202 -18.77 13.07 -3.00
CA ASP A 202 -17.81 14.17 -3.20
C ASP A 202 -17.46 14.84 -1.86
N GLY A 203 -16.51 14.21 -1.14
CA GLY A 203 -16.08 14.67 0.19
C GLY A 203 -17.01 14.27 1.34
N THR A 204 -18.07 13.53 1.06
CA THR A 204 -19.05 12.97 2.01
C THR A 204 -19.01 11.46 2.00
N TYR A 205 -19.66 10.81 2.95
CA TYR A 205 -19.78 9.36 2.97
C TYR A 205 -21.10 8.93 3.62
N TYR A 206 -21.54 7.71 3.30
CA TYR A 206 -22.64 7.02 3.95
C TYR A 206 -22.14 5.68 4.51
N SER A 207 -22.37 5.41 5.78
CA SER A 207 -22.06 4.14 6.43
C SER A 207 -23.32 3.33 6.65
N PHE A 208 -23.33 2.08 6.19
CA PHE A 208 -24.41 1.14 6.45
C PHE A 208 -24.56 0.83 7.94
N LYS A 209 -23.44 0.71 8.64
CA LYS A 209 -23.42 0.44 10.07
C LYS A 209 -24.02 1.60 10.88
N GLU A 210 -23.62 2.85 10.59
CA GLU A 210 -24.15 4.03 11.30
C GLU A 210 -25.65 4.20 11.07
N ASN A 211 -26.15 3.76 9.91
CA ASN A 211 -27.57 3.88 9.54
C ASN A 211 -28.39 2.59 9.80
N GLY A 212 -27.82 1.60 10.50
CA GLY A 212 -28.54 0.39 10.92
C GLY A 212 -28.96 -0.56 9.78
N LEU A 213 -28.20 -0.55 8.67
CA LEU A 213 -28.44 -1.41 7.50
C LEU A 213 -27.50 -2.64 7.44
N LEU A 214 -26.61 -2.75 8.44
CA LEU A 214 -25.64 -3.85 8.56
C LEU A 214 -25.91 -4.67 9.80
#